data_ea4373bcf98680e371ab1b86b9735c36
#
_entry.id   ea4373bcf98680e371ab1b86b9735c36
#
_cell.length_a   1.000
_cell.length_b   1.000
_cell.length_c   1.000
_cell.angle_alpha   90.00
_cell.angle_beta   90.00
_cell.angle_gamma   90.00
#
_symmetry.space_group_name_H-M   'P 1'
#
loop_
_entity.id
_entity.type
_entity.pdbx_description
1 polymer ?
#
loop_
_entity_poly.entity_id
_entity_poly.type
_entity_poly.pdbx_seq_one_letter_code
_entity_poly.pdbx_strand_id
1 'polypeptide(L)'
;MIDKTKNESEKNTGTKGEDIIAGRNAVNEALRSGRTIDSLYVVRGQKTGSLTALIAKAKQKDITIKEADAKKLDFMCGNANHQGVVAVAAIKEYADLDDIFQLAQSRGEAPFIILADELEDPHNLGAILRTAECTGAHGVIIPKRRAVGLTYAVGKSSAGAVEYVPVVRVTNMAATVD
;
A
#
# COMPACT_ATOMS: atom_id res chain seq x y z
N MET A 1 -11.72 -24.04 -45.90
CA MET A 1 -12.45 -23.97 -44.62
C MET A 1 -11.41 -23.70 -43.54
N ILE A 2 -11.18 -22.45 -43.19
CA ILE A 2 -10.19 -22.00 -42.22
C ILE A 2 -11.00 -21.58 -40.99
N ASP A 3 -10.67 -22.24 -39.88
CA ASP A 3 -11.32 -22.14 -38.56
C ASP A 3 -11.19 -20.72 -37.98
N LYS A 4 -12.33 -20.05 -37.79
CA LYS A 4 -12.46 -18.71 -37.19
C LYS A 4 -12.98 -18.81 -35.75
N THR A 5 -12.29 -19.51 -34.89
CA THR A 5 -12.68 -19.59 -33.47
C THR A 5 -11.47 -19.61 -32.55
N LYS A 6 -10.68 -18.52 -32.58
CA LYS A 6 -9.71 -18.22 -31.52
C LYS A 6 -9.34 -16.73 -31.58
N ASN A 7 -10.19 -15.87 -31.08
CA ASN A 7 -9.74 -14.50 -30.72
C ASN A 7 -10.83 -13.67 -30.03
N GLU A 8 -11.40 -14.15 -28.94
CA GLU A 8 -12.29 -13.34 -28.07
C GLU A 8 -12.11 -13.64 -26.58
N SER A 9 -10.89 -13.73 -26.10
CA SER A 9 -10.65 -13.85 -24.65
C SER A 9 -9.49 -13.00 -24.10
N GLU A 10 -9.03 -12.02 -24.87
CA GLU A 10 -8.00 -11.08 -24.41
C GLU A 10 -8.51 -9.64 -24.36
N LYS A 11 -9.60 -9.39 -23.62
CA LYS A 11 -9.96 -8.01 -23.26
C LYS A 11 -10.46 -8.01 -21.84
N ASN A 12 -9.66 -7.41 -20.98
CA ASN A 12 -9.98 -6.96 -19.62
C ASN A 12 -9.30 -7.72 -18.48
N THR A 13 -8.01 -7.95 -18.55
CA THR A 13 -7.19 -8.10 -17.35
C THR A 13 -6.87 -6.71 -16.81
N GLY A 14 -7.78 -6.15 -16.03
CA GLY A 14 -7.40 -5.14 -15.05
C GLY A 14 -6.28 -5.76 -14.24
N THR A 15 -5.09 -5.19 -14.30
CA THR A 15 -3.88 -5.71 -13.68
C THR A 15 -4.13 -5.80 -12.19
N LYS A 16 -4.44 -7.02 -11.70
CA LYS A 16 -4.44 -7.32 -10.29
C LYS A 16 -3.01 -7.10 -9.82
N GLY A 17 -2.74 -5.97 -9.17
CA GLY A 17 -1.44 -5.73 -8.59
C GLY A 17 -1.11 -6.84 -7.60
N GLU A 18 0.14 -7.22 -7.48
CA GLU A 18 0.61 -8.25 -6.53
C GLU A 18 0.29 -7.86 -5.08
N ASP A 19 -0.06 -6.59 -4.85
CA ASP A 19 -0.45 -5.99 -3.58
C ASP A 19 -1.96 -6.14 -3.25
N ILE A 20 -2.80 -6.60 -4.18
CA ILE A 20 -4.25 -6.73 -3.99
C ILE A 20 -4.64 -8.11 -3.51
N ILE A 21 -5.27 -8.17 -2.33
CA ILE A 21 -5.78 -9.40 -1.70
C ILE A 21 -7.29 -9.31 -1.60
N ALA A 22 -8.02 -10.14 -2.35
CA ALA A 22 -9.47 -10.13 -2.40
C ALA A 22 -10.10 -11.35 -1.70
N GLY A 23 -11.19 -11.10 -0.98
CA GLY A 23 -11.99 -12.14 -0.31
C GLY A 23 -11.62 -12.37 1.15
N ARG A 24 -12.64 -12.79 1.93
CA ARG A 24 -12.54 -12.85 3.41
C ARG A 24 -11.47 -13.80 3.92
N ASN A 25 -11.35 -14.96 3.29
CA ASN A 25 -10.38 -15.98 3.73
C ASN A 25 -8.95 -15.52 3.43
N ALA A 26 -8.69 -15.00 2.23
CA ALA A 26 -7.37 -14.51 1.84
C ALA A 26 -6.93 -13.32 2.70
N VAL A 27 -7.84 -12.36 2.95
CA VAL A 27 -7.57 -11.22 3.83
C VAL A 27 -7.32 -11.66 5.26
N ASN A 28 -8.12 -12.62 5.78
CA ASN A 28 -7.90 -13.14 7.14
C ASN A 28 -6.53 -13.82 7.26
N GLU A 29 -6.11 -14.57 6.25
CA GLU A 29 -4.82 -15.24 6.25
C GLU A 29 -3.67 -14.22 6.15
N ALA A 30 -3.78 -13.20 5.30
CA ALA A 30 -2.81 -12.12 5.22
C ALA A 30 -2.65 -11.36 6.56
N LEU A 31 -3.77 -11.13 7.28
CA LEU A 31 -3.72 -10.53 8.61
C LEU A 31 -3.06 -11.46 9.66
N ARG A 32 -3.15 -12.78 9.49
CA ARG A 32 -2.55 -13.78 10.40
C ARG A 32 -1.07 -14.01 10.12
N SER A 33 -0.67 -14.04 8.86
CA SER A 33 0.72 -14.30 8.44
C SER A 33 1.69 -13.16 8.75
N GLY A 34 1.19 -12.02 9.26
CA GLY A 34 2.02 -10.86 9.55
C GLY A 34 2.34 -9.98 8.33
N ARG A 35 1.73 -10.28 7.16
CA ARG A 35 1.92 -9.44 5.97
C ARG A 35 1.49 -8.00 6.25
N THR A 36 2.33 -7.05 5.90
CA THR A 36 2.07 -5.62 6.07
C THR A 36 0.92 -5.18 5.16
N ILE A 37 -0.18 -4.74 5.76
CA ILE A 37 -1.37 -4.26 5.06
C ILE A 37 -1.46 -2.74 5.20
N ASP A 38 -1.49 -2.03 4.08
CA ASP A 38 -1.63 -0.58 4.05
C ASP A 38 -3.05 -0.12 4.36
N SER A 39 -4.02 -0.78 3.73
CA SER A 39 -5.42 -0.43 3.92
C SER A 39 -6.35 -1.61 3.64
N LEU A 40 -7.50 -1.60 4.32
CA LEU A 40 -8.58 -2.55 4.15
C LEU A 40 -9.80 -1.82 3.56
N TYR A 41 -10.20 -2.18 2.35
CA TYR A 41 -11.41 -1.68 1.73
C TYR A 41 -12.58 -2.62 2.04
N VAL A 42 -13.70 -2.05 2.50
CA VAL A 42 -14.91 -2.80 2.83
C VAL A 42 -16.11 -2.18 2.12
N VAL A 43 -17.04 -3.01 1.68
CA VAL A 43 -18.27 -2.52 1.05
C VAL A 43 -19.12 -1.78 2.08
N ARG A 44 -19.50 -0.54 1.73
CA ARG A 44 -20.31 0.32 2.58
C ARG A 44 -21.62 -0.35 2.98
N GLY A 45 -21.96 -0.28 4.26
CA GLY A 45 -23.21 -0.82 4.80
C GLY A 45 -23.28 -2.35 4.93
N GLN A 46 -22.30 -3.10 4.46
CA GLN A 46 -22.28 -4.55 4.60
C GLN A 46 -21.78 -4.94 6.00
N LYS A 47 -22.70 -5.44 6.84
CA LYS A 47 -22.41 -5.91 8.21
C LYS A 47 -22.70 -7.39 8.33
N THR A 48 -21.75 -8.26 8.01
CA THR A 48 -21.84 -9.70 8.30
C THR A 48 -20.84 -10.05 9.40
N GLY A 49 -21.14 -11.06 10.24
CA GLY A 49 -20.30 -11.40 11.39
C GLY A 49 -18.83 -11.65 11.04
N SER A 50 -18.56 -12.34 9.93
CA SER A 50 -17.18 -12.61 9.46
C SER A 50 -16.47 -11.33 9.00
N LEU A 51 -17.17 -10.38 8.34
CA LEU A 51 -16.59 -9.10 7.93
C LEU A 51 -16.32 -8.21 9.16
N THR A 52 -17.23 -8.20 10.12
CA THR A 52 -17.06 -7.46 11.38
C THR A 52 -15.83 -7.98 12.15
N ALA A 53 -15.62 -9.29 12.19
CA ALA A 53 -14.43 -9.86 12.82
C ALA A 53 -13.12 -9.45 12.11
N LEU A 54 -13.11 -9.40 10.76
CA LEU A 54 -11.96 -8.90 9.99
C LEU A 54 -11.68 -7.43 10.27
N ILE A 55 -12.72 -6.61 10.31
CA ILE A 55 -12.60 -5.18 10.63
C ILE A 55 -12.02 -4.99 12.05
N ALA A 56 -12.48 -5.79 13.03
CA ALA A 56 -11.95 -5.72 14.39
C ALA A 56 -10.45 -6.08 14.44
N LYS A 57 -10.03 -7.14 13.74
CA LYS A 57 -8.62 -7.53 13.63
C LYS A 57 -7.76 -6.45 12.96
N ALA A 58 -8.27 -5.84 11.88
CA ALA A 58 -7.57 -4.76 11.19
C ALA A 58 -7.40 -3.53 12.10
N LYS A 59 -8.42 -3.18 12.89
CA LYS A 59 -8.33 -2.10 13.88
C LYS A 59 -7.29 -2.38 14.96
N GLN A 60 -7.22 -3.61 15.48
CA GLN A 60 -6.22 -4.01 16.46
C GLN A 60 -4.78 -3.88 15.95
N LYS A 61 -4.59 -4.02 14.64
CA LYS A 61 -3.30 -3.85 13.95
C LYS A 61 -3.07 -2.44 13.40
N ASP A 62 -3.91 -1.48 13.78
CA ASP A 62 -3.85 -0.07 13.32
C ASP A 62 -3.85 0.09 11.78
N ILE A 63 -4.55 -0.83 11.09
CA ILE A 63 -4.70 -0.80 9.64
C ILE A 63 -5.80 0.19 9.26
N THR A 64 -5.53 1.05 8.28
CA THR A 64 -6.49 2.03 7.78
C THR A 64 -7.66 1.32 7.10
N ILE A 65 -8.90 1.56 7.57
CA ILE A 65 -10.12 1.01 6.97
C ILE A 65 -10.81 2.07 6.13
N LYS A 66 -11.12 1.72 4.89
CA LYS A 66 -11.79 2.59 3.91
C LYS A 66 -13.09 1.95 3.46
N GLU A 67 -14.21 2.67 3.60
CA GLU A 67 -15.49 2.22 3.03
C GLU A 67 -15.58 2.65 1.55
N ALA A 68 -16.03 1.74 0.70
CA ALA A 68 -16.22 1.99 -0.72
C ALA A 68 -17.47 1.26 -1.23
N ASP A 69 -17.89 1.57 -2.45
CA ASP A 69 -18.93 0.82 -3.13
C ASP A 69 -18.38 -0.51 -3.70
N ALA A 70 -19.29 -1.43 -4.03
CA ALA A 70 -18.91 -2.74 -4.57
C ALA A 70 -18.15 -2.61 -5.90
N LYS A 71 -18.56 -1.66 -6.76
CA LYS A 71 -17.91 -1.43 -8.06
C LYS A 71 -16.44 -1.05 -7.93
N LYS A 72 -16.11 -0.26 -6.90
CA LYS A 72 -14.71 0.08 -6.62
C LYS A 72 -13.90 -1.14 -6.21
N LEU A 73 -14.47 -2.02 -5.38
CA LEU A 73 -13.80 -3.26 -5.00
C LEU A 73 -13.63 -4.21 -6.20
N ASP A 74 -14.67 -4.34 -7.05
CA ASP A 74 -14.60 -5.11 -8.30
C ASP A 74 -13.45 -4.61 -9.19
N PHE A 75 -13.36 -3.30 -9.39
CA PHE A 75 -12.30 -2.69 -10.16
C PHE A 75 -10.91 -2.98 -9.57
N MET A 76 -10.75 -2.80 -8.25
CA MET A 76 -9.49 -3.03 -7.56
C MET A 76 -8.98 -4.47 -7.69
N CYS A 77 -9.87 -5.46 -7.62
CA CYS A 77 -9.49 -6.87 -7.67
C CYS A 77 -9.66 -7.53 -9.05
N GLY A 78 -9.89 -6.73 -10.11
CA GLY A 78 -10.07 -7.24 -11.47
C GLY A 78 -11.28 -8.19 -11.57
N ASN A 79 -12.40 -7.85 -10.94
CA ASN A 79 -13.62 -8.63 -10.85
C ASN A 79 -13.47 -10.02 -10.16
N ALA A 80 -12.42 -10.21 -9.39
CA ALA A 80 -12.33 -11.40 -8.54
C ALA A 80 -13.39 -11.35 -7.42
N ASN A 81 -13.81 -12.51 -6.91
CA ASN A 81 -14.81 -12.58 -5.84
C ASN A 81 -14.27 -12.00 -4.53
N HIS A 82 -14.50 -10.71 -4.30
CA HIS A 82 -14.02 -9.99 -3.13
C HIS A 82 -14.84 -10.21 -1.85
N GLN A 83 -16.06 -10.77 -1.94
CA GLN A 83 -16.92 -11.04 -0.77
C GLN A 83 -17.12 -9.86 0.19
N GLY A 84 -17.05 -8.63 -0.33
CA GLY A 84 -17.21 -7.39 0.43
C GLY A 84 -15.92 -6.85 1.07
N VAL A 85 -14.75 -7.43 0.81
CA VAL A 85 -13.48 -6.98 1.36
C VAL A 85 -12.31 -7.16 0.40
N VAL A 86 -11.45 -6.14 0.33
CA VAL A 86 -10.18 -6.14 -0.38
C VAL A 86 -9.12 -5.51 0.51
N ALA A 87 -7.99 -6.15 0.68
CA ALA A 87 -6.83 -5.57 1.34
C ALA A 87 -5.79 -5.13 0.30
N VAL A 88 -5.13 -4.00 0.57
CA VAL A 88 -3.95 -3.54 -0.16
C VAL A 88 -2.76 -3.78 0.74
N ALA A 89 -1.87 -4.66 0.32
CA ALA A 89 -0.63 -4.97 1.03
C ALA A 89 0.49 -4.04 0.58
N ALA A 90 1.41 -3.74 1.49
CA ALA A 90 2.65 -3.08 1.11
C ALA A 90 3.54 -4.04 0.29
N ILE A 91 4.25 -3.52 -0.70
CA ILE A 91 5.22 -4.29 -1.50
C ILE A 91 6.55 -4.46 -0.77
N LYS A 92 6.80 -3.61 0.24
CA LYS A 92 7.97 -3.60 1.11
C LYS A 92 7.54 -3.22 2.53
N GLU A 93 8.23 -3.72 3.52
CA GLU A 93 8.02 -3.33 4.91
C GLU A 93 8.44 -1.87 5.14
N TYR A 94 7.69 -1.18 6.00
CA TYR A 94 8.06 0.16 6.43
C TYR A 94 9.21 0.09 7.42
N ALA A 95 10.10 1.06 7.33
CA ALA A 95 11.18 1.26 8.28
C ALA A 95 10.65 1.94 9.55
N ASP A 96 11.40 1.84 10.63
CA ASP A 96 11.22 2.63 11.83
C ASP A 96 11.98 3.96 11.70
N LEU A 97 11.59 4.96 12.49
CA LEU A 97 12.24 6.28 12.45
C LEU A 97 13.73 6.19 12.81
N ASP A 98 14.07 5.31 13.74
CA ASP A 98 15.44 5.07 14.16
C ASP A 98 16.32 4.55 13.03
N ASP A 99 15.78 3.77 12.09
CA ASP A 99 16.52 3.25 10.94
C ASP A 99 17.09 4.39 10.08
N ILE A 100 16.33 5.48 9.92
CA ILE A 100 16.77 6.67 9.17
C ILE A 100 17.97 7.33 9.86
N PHE A 101 17.91 7.49 11.19
CA PHE A 101 18.99 8.10 11.95
C PHE A 101 20.23 7.19 12.00
N GLN A 102 20.05 5.89 12.13
CA GLN A 102 21.14 4.92 12.06
C GLN A 102 21.83 4.93 10.69
N LEU A 103 21.06 5.07 9.61
CA LEU A 103 21.61 5.18 8.26
C LEU A 103 22.46 6.44 8.11
N ALA A 104 21.98 7.60 8.57
CA ALA A 104 22.72 8.86 8.54
C ALA A 104 24.02 8.74 9.37
N GLN A 105 23.93 8.20 10.57
CA GLN A 105 25.08 7.97 11.42
C GLN A 105 26.11 7.04 10.77
N SER A 106 25.69 5.97 10.13
CA SER A 106 26.56 5.00 9.45
C SER A 106 27.35 5.62 8.30
N ARG A 107 26.76 6.66 7.65
CA ARG A 107 27.40 7.42 6.59
C ARG A 107 28.24 8.58 7.09
N GLY A 108 28.18 8.90 8.40
CA GLY A 108 28.85 10.07 8.98
C GLY A 108 28.24 11.40 8.52
N GLU A 109 26.95 11.40 8.17
CA GLU A 109 26.24 12.53 7.60
C GLU A 109 25.19 13.08 8.56
N ALA A 110 24.84 14.37 8.40
CA ALA A 110 23.67 14.93 9.06
C ALA A 110 22.39 14.31 8.45
N PRO A 111 21.36 13.97 9.26
CA PRO A 111 20.12 13.42 8.74
C PRO A 111 19.46 14.32 7.70
N PHE A 112 19.26 13.81 6.49
CA PHE A 112 18.49 14.43 5.44
C PHE A 112 17.22 13.61 5.22
N ILE A 113 16.07 14.13 5.66
CA ILE A 113 14.78 13.44 5.70
C ILE A 113 13.76 14.23 4.89
N ILE A 114 13.00 13.54 4.04
CA ILE A 114 11.92 14.13 3.25
C ILE A 114 10.59 13.81 3.94
N LEU A 115 9.79 14.84 4.23
CA LEU A 115 8.43 14.67 4.73
C LEU A 115 7.45 14.90 3.58
N ALA A 116 6.63 13.88 3.27
CA ALA A 116 5.65 13.91 2.20
C ALA A 116 4.24 13.80 2.80
N ASP A 117 3.62 14.95 3.09
CA ASP A 117 2.29 15.01 3.68
C ASP A 117 1.18 15.06 2.62
N GLU A 118 0.04 14.43 2.93
CA GLU A 118 -1.19 14.40 2.09
C GLU A 118 -0.96 13.95 0.63
N LEU A 119 0.04 13.12 0.38
CA LEU A 119 0.39 12.65 -0.96
C LEU A 119 -0.40 11.40 -1.33
N GLU A 120 -1.45 11.53 -2.15
CA GLU A 120 -2.35 10.42 -2.49
C GLU A 120 -2.01 9.73 -3.82
N ASP A 121 -1.28 10.41 -4.71
CA ASP A 121 -0.91 9.85 -6.02
C ASP A 121 0.36 8.98 -5.92
N PRO A 122 0.29 7.68 -6.31
CA PRO A 122 1.43 6.79 -6.29
C PRO A 122 2.57 7.21 -7.23
N HIS A 123 2.28 7.91 -8.33
CA HIS A 123 3.30 8.40 -9.23
C HIS A 123 4.14 9.50 -8.59
N ASN A 124 3.52 10.37 -7.81
CA ASN A 124 4.21 11.43 -7.09
C ASN A 124 5.11 10.86 -5.98
N LEU A 125 4.61 9.89 -5.20
CA LEU A 125 5.44 9.24 -4.18
C LEU A 125 6.62 8.51 -4.84
N GLY A 126 6.39 7.79 -5.94
CA GLY A 126 7.47 7.14 -6.68
C GLY A 126 8.52 8.12 -7.19
N ALA A 127 8.11 9.29 -7.69
CA ALA A 127 9.04 10.35 -8.12
C ALA A 127 9.85 10.92 -6.96
N ILE A 128 9.22 11.13 -5.79
CA ILE A 128 9.91 11.58 -4.56
C ILE A 128 10.93 10.54 -4.13
N LEU A 129 10.59 9.25 -4.12
CA LEU A 129 11.52 8.18 -3.75
C LEU A 129 12.75 8.14 -4.68
N ARG A 130 12.57 8.32 -6.00
CA ARG A 130 13.69 8.42 -6.94
C ARG A 130 14.57 9.62 -6.64
N THR A 131 13.96 10.77 -6.36
CA THR A 131 14.71 11.99 -6.01
C THR A 131 15.44 11.79 -4.68
N ALA A 132 14.80 11.19 -3.68
CA ALA A 132 15.40 10.88 -2.39
C ALA A 132 16.65 10.00 -2.54
N GLU A 133 16.55 8.95 -3.34
CA GLU A 133 17.68 8.05 -3.62
C GLU A 133 18.82 8.80 -4.33
N CYS A 134 18.53 9.55 -5.40
CA CYS A 134 19.52 10.28 -6.17
C CYS A 134 20.22 11.40 -5.37
N THR A 135 19.52 11.99 -4.39
CA THR A 135 20.06 13.11 -3.56
C THR A 135 20.73 12.62 -2.27
N GLY A 136 20.72 11.31 -2.02
CA GLY A 136 21.28 10.74 -0.81
C GLY A 136 20.44 10.98 0.44
N ALA A 137 19.15 11.24 0.31
CA ALA A 137 18.26 11.34 1.47
C ALA A 137 18.25 10.02 2.27
N HIS A 138 18.23 10.14 3.59
CA HIS A 138 18.29 8.99 4.49
C HIS A 138 16.93 8.30 4.68
N GLY A 139 15.83 8.98 4.31
CA GLY A 139 14.50 8.40 4.32
C GLY A 139 13.40 9.37 3.94
N VAL A 140 12.21 8.79 3.74
CA VAL A 140 10.98 9.52 3.45
C VAL A 140 9.95 9.18 4.52
N ILE A 141 9.31 10.19 5.10
CA ILE A 141 8.24 10.02 6.09
C ILE A 141 6.91 10.37 5.43
N ILE A 142 5.93 9.46 5.58
CA ILE A 142 4.56 9.65 5.09
C ILE A 142 3.55 9.44 6.22
N PRO A 143 2.36 10.07 6.18
CA PRO A 143 1.33 9.80 7.16
C PRO A 143 0.65 8.45 6.88
N LYS A 144 0.10 7.82 7.94
CA LYS A 144 -0.72 6.60 7.84
C LYS A 144 -2.06 6.84 7.14
N ARG A 145 -2.58 8.06 7.19
CA ARG A 145 -3.87 8.45 6.61
C ARG A 145 -3.67 9.57 5.63
N ARG A 146 -4.57 9.70 4.63
CA ARG A 146 -4.50 10.70 3.56
C ARG A 146 -3.20 10.66 2.76
N ALA A 147 -2.62 9.48 2.64
CA ALA A 147 -1.45 9.25 1.81
C ALA A 147 -1.54 7.89 1.13
N VAL A 148 -0.88 7.78 0.01
CA VAL A 148 -0.64 6.50 -0.64
C VAL A 148 0.44 5.74 0.14
N GLY A 149 0.26 4.43 0.30
CA GLY A 149 1.28 3.54 0.88
C GLY A 149 2.23 2.99 -0.18
N LEU A 150 3.11 2.07 0.22
CA LEU A 150 4.05 1.38 -0.67
C LEU A 150 3.34 0.32 -1.52
N THR A 151 2.52 0.76 -2.45
CA THR A 151 1.77 -0.09 -3.38
C THR A 151 2.61 -0.52 -4.57
N TYR A 152 2.15 -1.51 -5.33
CA TYR A 152 2.77 -1.92 -6.60
C TYR A 152 2.97 -0.74 -7.58
N ALA A 153 2.01 0.18 -7.64
CA ALA A 153 2.11 1.38 -8.48
C ALA A 153 3.26 2.30 -8.05
N VAL A 154 3.48 2.47 -6.73
CA VAL A 154 4.64 3.20 -6.18
C VAL A 154 5.94 2.49 -6.52
N GLY A 155 6.01 1.17 -6.34
CA GLY A 155 7.18 0.37 -6.73
C GLY A 155 7.55 0.57 -8.19
N LYS A 156 6.57 0.48 -9.09
CA LYS A 156 6.77 0.68 -10.52
C LYS A 156 7.21 2.11 -10.85
N SER A 157 6.58 3.13 -10.27
CA SER A 157 6.90 4.54 -10.55
C SER A 157 8.20 5.00 -9.91
N SER A 158 8.65 4.34 -8.85
CA SER A 158 9.95 4.63 -8.21
C SER A 158 11.15 4.08 -8.99
N ALA A 159 10.93 3.28 -10.04
CA ALA A 159 11.99 2.63 -10.82
C ALA A 159 13.02 1.89 -9.94
N GLY A 160 12.55 1.25 -8.86
CA GLY A 160 13.36 0.49 -7.92
C GLY A 160 13.90 1.27 -6.73
N ALA A 161 13.81 2.60 -6.69
CA ALA A 161 14.29 3.40 -5.57
C ALA A 161 13.60 3.04 -4.24
N VAL A 162 12.37 2.51 -4.27
CA VAL A 162 11.66 2.02 -3.09
C VAL A 162 12.44 0.96 -2.32
N GLU A 163 13.30 0.19 -2.97
CA GLU A 163 14.09 -0.86 -2.33
C GLU A 163 15.23 -0.31 -1.46
N TYR A 164 15.73 0.87 -1.80
CA TYR A 164 16.91 1.48 -1.18
C TYR A 164 16.57 2.55 -0.17
N VAL A 165 15.50 3.30 -0.38
CA VAL A 165 15.09 4.41 0.49
C VAL A 165 14.21 3.89 1.63
N PRO A 166 14.59 4.07 2.90
CA PRO A 166 13.74 3.82 4.05
C PRO A 166 12.47 4.68 4.00
N VAL A 167 11.30 4.06 4.13
CA VAL A 167 10.02 4.79 4.20
C VAL A 167 9.36 4.51 5.55
N VAL A 168 9.09 5.57 6.30
CA VAL A 168 8.48 5.50 7.63
C VAL A 168 7.03 6.00 7.56
N ARG A 169 6.13 5.33 8.26
CA ARG A 169 4.72 5.75 8.39
C ARG A 169 4.43 6.26 9.79
N VAL A 170 3.93 7.49 9.86
CA VAL A 170 3.62 8.14 11.13
C VAL A 170 2.13 8.48 11.27
N THR A 171 1.64 8.51 12.49
CA THR A 171 0.23 8.86 12.76
C THR A 171 0.03 10.38 12.78
N ASN A 172 1.05 11.13 13.20
CA ASN A 172 1.02 12.60 13.30
C ASN A 172 2.34 13.18 12.78
N MET A 173 2.29 13.83 11.63
CA MET A 173 3.46 14.43 10.99
C MET A 173 4.06 15.56 11.85
N ALA A 174 3.23 16.45 12.38
CA ALA A 174 3.70 17.59 13.19
C ALA A 174 4.45 17.10 14.44
N ALA A 175 3.88 16.14 15.18
CA ALA A 175 4.54 15.58 16.36
C ALA A 175 5.80 14.74 16.04
N THR A 176 6.03 14.42 14.78
CA THR A 176 7.24 13.70 14.36
C THR A 176 8.39 14.66 14.04
N VAL A 177 8.07 15.92 13.74
CA VAL A 177 9.06 16.99 13.46
C VAL A 177 9.61 17.60 14.74
N ASP A 178 8.80 17.66 15.80
CA ASP A 178 9.18 18.18 17.13
C ASP A 178 10.07 17.17 17.89
#